data_376120ddc3d77027901733e7b87fef36
#
_entry.id   376120ddc3d77027901733e7b87fef36
#
_cell.length_a   1.000
_cell.length_b   1.000
_cell.length_c   1.000
_cell.angle_alpha   90.00
_cell.angle_beta   90.00
_cell.angle_gamma   90.00
#
_symmetry.space_group_name_H-M   'P 1'
#
loop_
_entity.id
_entity.type
_entity.pdbx_description
1 polymer ?
#
loop_
_entity_poly.entity_id
_entity_poly.type
_entity_poly.pdbx_seq_one_letter_code
_entity_poly.pdbx_strand_id
1 'polypeptide(L)'
;VARRGTVGALLGSGLVVITALGGAGGYGIGLLTAVERSSAATTGAAAPLGSPQVSTPGPGATPTPTAPPRKIVPDNSPPLEAGDLRYKSRTFEVSYVYKSAVTARVPSGWNMTQPDPPRTARFTDPTGKRWLRIESGFTIQRLPAASMEARIEELEKLSPDQMLKIISSTTEGKYATLSYTYVPPASLAPKAILRYVIVRWVADDSGLCAVEMSSTGLPQDKDALMTVLDKAAANVVRRDSPLSGSSSEKPS
;
A
#
# COMPACT_ATOMS: atom_id res chain seq x y z
N VAL A 1 -38.38 8.50 46.21
CA VAL A 1 -39.01 7.71 45.15
C VAL A 1 -37.99 7.56 44.07
N ALA A 2 -37.45 6.33 43.90
CA ALA A 2 -36.43 5.96 42.94
C ALA A 2 -37.03 5.75 41.53
N ARG A 3 -36.28 6.12 40.48
CA ARG A 3 -36.38 5.50 39.19
C ARG A 3 -34.99 5.24 38.60
N ARG A 4 -34.66 3.96 38.58
CA ARG A 4 -33.52 3.39 37.83
C ARG A 4 -33.84 3.46 36.34
N GLY A 5 -32.93 4.03 35.56
CA GLY A 5 -32.89 3.92 34.11
C GLY A 5 -31.69 3.06 33.70
N THR A 6 -31.98 1.87 33.21
CA THR A 6 -31.00 0.91 32.71
C THR A 6 -30.54 1.36 31.32
N VAL A 7 -29.28 1.70 31.17
CA VAL A 7 -28.65 1.92 29.86
C VAL A 7 -28.02 0.60 29.43
N GLY A 8 -28.63 -0.05 28.45
CA GLY A 8 -28.10 -1.25 27.82
C GLY A 8 -26.93 -0.91 26.93
N ALA A 9 -25.74 -1.40 27.28
CA ALA A 9 -24.57 -1.37 26.43
C ALA A 9 -24.70 -2.46 25.36
N LEU A 10 -24.89 -2.06 24.12
CA LEU A 10 -24.76 -2.92 22.94
C LEU A 10 -23.28 -2.96 22.55
N LEU A 11 -22.61 -4.02 23.01
CA LEU A 11 -21.30 -4.41 22.51
C LEU A 11 -21.49 -5.10 21.14
N GLY A 12 -21.35 -4.34 20.08
CA GLY A 12 -21.25 -4.87 18.73
C GLY A 12 -19.84 -5.39 18.49
N SER A 13 -19.63 -6.70 18.72
CA SER A 13 -18.41 -7.39 18.31
C SER A 13 -18.38 -7.57 16.79
N GLY A 14 -17.84 -6.60 16.08
CA GLY A 14 -17.49 -6.74 14.67
C GLY A 14 -16.27 -7.63 14.53
N LEU A 15 -16.46 -8.93 14.29
CA LEU A 15 -15.42 -9.86 13.90
C LEU A 15 -14.98 -9.51 12.46
N VAL A 16 -13.95 -8.69 12.34
CA VAL A 16 -13.26 -8.49 11.06
C VAL A 16 -12.40 -9.73 10.82
N VAL A 17 -12.91 -10.66 10.04
CA VAL A 17 -12.10 -11.74 9.48
C VAL A 17 -11.22 -11.12 8.40
N ILE A 18 -10.04 -10.66 8.80
CA ILE A 18 -8.96 -10.36 7.88
C ILE A 18 -8.41 -11.70 7.46
N THR A 19 -8.80 -12.19 6.30
CA THR A 19 -8.07 -13.26 5.63
C THR A 19 -6.69 -12.70 5.33
N ALA A 20 -5.72 -13.09 6.17
CA ALA A 20 -4.30 -12.83 5.95
C ALA A 20 -3.86 -13.63 4.73
N LEU A 21 -4.08 -13.09 3.54
CA LEU A 21 -3.34 -13.50 2.37
C LEU A 21 -1.94 -12.90 2.53
N GLY A 22 -1.05 -13.79 2.93
CA GLY A 22 0.27 -13.47 3.39
C GLY A 22 1.14 -12.82 2.34
N GLY A 23 1.98 -11.96 2.81
CA GLY A 23 3.13 -11.51 2.09
C GLY A 23 3.34 -10.01 2.24
N ALA A 24 4.55 -9.62 2.57
CA ALA A 24 5.02 -8.25 2.72
C ALA A 24 4.84 -7.37 1.46
N GLY A 25 4.20 -7.87 0.40
CA GLY A 25 3.92 -7.16 -0.86
C GLY A 25 2.47 -6.67 -1.04
N GLY A 26 1.49 -7.20 -0.29
CA GLY A 26 0.05 -6.97 -0.57
C GLY A 26 -0.50 -5.57 -0.26
N TYR A 27 0.18 -4.80 0.56
CA TYR A 27 -0.38 -3.56 1.13
C TYR A 27 -0.41 -2.35 0.20
N GLY A 28 0.45 -2.30 -0.79
CA GLY A 28 0.45 -1.17 -1.74
C GLY A 28 -0.78 -1.12 -2.63
N ILE A 29 -1.34 -2.28 -2.95
CA ILE A 29 -2.54 -2.39 -3.77
C ILE A 29 -3.80 -2.29 -2.91
N GLY A 30 -3.79 -2.81 -1.68
CA GLY A 30 -4.93 -2.73 -0.75
C GLY A 30 -5.37 -1.29 -0.43
N LEU A 31 -4.45 -0.34 -0.34
CA LEU A 31 -4.78 1.09 -0.16
C LEU A 31 -5.38 1.74 -1.41
N LEU A 32 -5.15 1.15 -2.59
CA LEU A 32 -5.79 1.59 -3.83
C LEU A 32 -7.22 1.03 -3.99
N THR A 33 -7.58 -0.02 -3.22
CA THR A 33 -8.87 -0.72 -3.32
C THR A 33 -9.75 -0.60 -2.07
N ALA A 34 -9.32 0.10 -1.03
CA ALA A 34 -10.12 0.35 0.17
C ALA A 34 -11.27 1.33 -0.15
N VAL A 35 -12.31 0.81 -0.78
CA VAL A 35 -13.63 1.43 -0.85
C VAL A 35 -14.41 0.91 0.35
N GLU A 36 -15.00 1.81 1.13
CA GLU A 36 -15.95 1.47 2.19
C GLU A 36 -17.06 0.59 1.61
N ARG A 37 -17.04 -0.70 1.97
CA ARG A 37 -18.18 -1.57 1.72
C ARG A 37 -19.21 -1.31 2.80
N SER A 38 -20.27 -0.62 2.47
CA SER A 38 -21.50 -0.59 3.27
C SER A 38 -21.94 -2.02 3.55
N SER A 39 -21.97 -2.36 4.83
CA SER A 39 -22.40 -3.68 5.31
C SER A 39 -23.89 -3.84 5.12
N ALA A 40 -24.30 -4.53 4.07
CA ALA A 40 -25.62 -5.14 4.04
C ALA A 40 -25.51 -6.50 4.76
N ALA A 41 -26.08 -6.57 5.96
CA ALA A 41 -26.18 -7.81 6.73
C ALA A 41 -27.09 -8.79 6.01
N THR A 42 -26.55 -9.92 5.56
CA THR A 42 -27.34 -11.07 5.14
C THR A 42 -27.12 -12.20 6.14
N THR A 43 -28.13 -12.46 6.92
CA THR A 43 -28.24 -13.62 7.83
C THR A 43 -28.33 -14.89 7.00
N GLY A 44 -27.26 -15.68 6.94
CA GLY A 44 -27.24 -16.96 6.27
C GLY A 44 -27.02 -18.09 7.26
N ALA A 45 -28.06 -18.93 7.46
CA ALA A 45 -27.95 -20.15 8.19
C ALA A 45 -27.03 -21.15 7.48
N ALA A 46 -26.23 -21.90 8.26
CA ALA A 46 -25.38 -22.95 7.73
C ALA A 46 -26.21 -24.08 7.14
N ALA A 47 -26.03 -24.40 5.86
CA ALA A 47 -26.56 -25.56 5.21
C ALA A 47 -25.51 -26.69 5.17
N PRO A 48 -25.90 -27.97 5.31
CA PRO A 48 -24.99 -29.10 5.32
C PRO A 48 -24.37 -29.34 3.92
N LEU A 49 -23.16 -29.88 3.93
CA LEU A 49 -22.41 -30.27 2.74
C LEU A 49 -23.19 -31.28 1.89
N GLY A 50 -23.80 -30.82 0.82
CA GLY A 50 -24.39 -31.62 -0.24
C GLY A 50 -23.48 -31.65 -1.46
N SER A 51 -23.51 -32.78 -2.16
CA SER A 51 -22.73 -33.15 -3.34
C SER A 51 -22.64 -32.03 -4.41
N PRO A 52 -21.55 -31.97 -5.21
CA PRO A 52 -21.40 -30.96 -6.25
C PRO A 52 -22.48 -31.13 -7.32
N GLN A 53 -23.45 -30.25 -7.33
CA GLN A 53 -24.40 -30.13 -8.44
C GLN A 53 -23.67 -29.43 -9.60
N VAL A 54 -23.45 -30.19 -10.66
CA VAL A 54 -23.06 -29.65 -11.97
C VAL A 54 -24.23 -28.79 -12.46
N SER A 55 -24.09 -27.46 -12.30
CA SER A 55 -25.06 -26.53 -12.87
C SER A 55 -24.82 -26.45 -14.38
N THR A 56 -25.69 -27.06 -15.14
CA THR A 56 -25.76 -26.84 -16.60
C THR A 56 -26.10 -25.38 -16.85
N PRO A 57 -25.33 -24.66 -17.72
CA PRO A 57 -25.66 -23.28 -18.05
C PRO A 57 -27.03 -23.21 -18.72
N GLY A 58 -27.97 -22.53 -18.08
CA GLY A 58 -29.27 -22.26 -18.67
C GLY A 58 -29.12 -21.38 -19.94
N PRO A 59 -29.90 -21.67 -21.00
CA PRO A 59 -29.91 -20.82 -22.19
C PRO A 59 -30.60 -19.50 -21.82
N GLY A 60 -29.82 -18.39 -21.81
CA GLY A 60 -30.41 -17.07 -21.60
C GLY A 60 -29.60 -16.05 -20.79
N ALA A 61 -28.34 -16.32 -20.47
CA ALA A 61 -27.49 -15.27 -19.91
C ALA A 61 -27.21 -14.21 -20.99
N THR A 62 -28.00 -13.14 -21.00
CA THR A 62 -27.67 -11.94 -21.77
C THR A 62 -26.28 -11.47 -21.38
N PRO A 63 -25.33 -11.33 -22.33
CA PRO A 63 -23.98 -10.89 -22.00
C PRO A 63 -24.10 -9.53 -21.29
N THR A 64 -23.58 -9.47 -20.07
CA THR A 64 -23.46 -8.20 -19.33
C THR A 64 -22.70 -7.23 -20.22
N PRO A 65 -23.23 -6.03 -20.52
CA PRO A 65 -22.56 -5.08 -21.39
C PRO A 65 -21.15 -4.79 -20.85
N THR A 66 -20.14 -5.19 -21.60
CA THR A 66 -18.75 -4.90 -21.28
C THR A 66 -18.58 -3.39 -21.33
N ALA A 67 -18.21 -2.78 -20.20
CA ALA A 67 -17.95 -1.36 -20.14
C ALA A 67 -16.89 -0.99 -21.22
N PRO A 68 -17.04 0.13 -21.91
CA PRO A 68 -16.08 0.54 -22.94
C PRO A 68 -14.68 0.67 -22.31
N PRO A 69 -13.62 0.32 -23.08
CA PRO A 69 -12.25 0.40 -22.58
C PRO A 69 -11.93 1.85 -22.18
N ARG A 70 -11.30 2.00 -21.01
CA ARG A 70 -10.89 3.32 -20.50
C ARG A 70 -9.83 3.91 -21.43
N LYS A 71 -9.99 5.20 -21.77
CA LYS A 71 -8.98 5.96 -22.52
C LYS A 71 -8.10 6.74 -21.55
N ILE A 72 -6.76 6.68 -21.75
CA ILE A 72 -5.82 7.52 -21.00
C ILE A 72 -6.10 8.98 -21.31
N VAL A 73 -6.28 9.76 -20.23
CA VAL A 73 -6.40 11.21 -20.30
C VAL A 73 -5.05 11.81 -19.94
N PRO A 74 -4.39 12.58 -20.82
CA PRO A 74 -3.13 13.21 -20.52
C PRO A 74 -3.29 14.23 -19.38
N ASP A 75 -2.35 14.25 -18.45
CA ASP A 75 -2.21 15.31 -17.45
C ASP A 75 -1.05 16.22 -17.88
N ASN A 76 -1.38 17.41 -18.38
CA ASN A 76 -0.43 18.40 -18.89
C ASN A 76 0.15 19.30 -17.78
N SER A 77 0.16 18.86 -16.52
CA SER A 77 0.81 19.59 -15.45
C SER A 77 2.32 19.72 -15.73
N PRO A 78 2.94 20.82 -15.32
CA PRO A 78 4.37 20.96 -15.41
C PRO A 78 5.11 19.78 -14.76
N PRO A 79 6.21 19.29 -15.35
CA PRO A 79 6.99 18.23 -14.74
C PRO A 79 7.57 18.70 -13.39
N LEU A 80 7.83 17.74 -12.53
CA LEU A 80 8.56 17.98 -11.28
C LEU A 80 10.04 18.13 -11.61
N GLU A 81 10.62 19.27 -11.24
CA GLU A 81 12.04 19.51 -11.44
C GLU A 81 12.84 19.08 -10.20
N ALA A 82 13.75 18.12 -10.38
CA ALA A 82 14.55 17.59 -9.28
C ALA A 82 15.43 18.67 -8.62
N GLY A 83 15.90 19.64 -9.40
CA GLY A 83 16.74 20.76 -8.95
C GLY A 83 16.01 21.74 -8.02
N ASP A 84 14.70 21.83 -8.10
CA ASP A 84 13.88 22.73 -7.29
C ASP A 84 13.57 22.14 -5.92
N LEU A 85 13.79 20.85 -5.73
CA LEU A 85 13.47 20.17 -4.49
C LEU A 85 14.54 20.43 -3.42
N ARG A 86 14.10 20.95 -2.29
CA ARG A 86 14.88 20.98 -1.04
C ARG A 86 14.51 19.79 -0.19
N TYR A 87 15.46 19.23 0.54
CA TYR A 87 15.27 18.02 1.34
C TYR A 87 15.53 18.29 2.81
N LYS A 88 14.76 17.62 3.66
CA LYS A 88 14.96 17.60 5.12
C LYS A 88 14.80 16.19 5.66
N SER A 89 15.45 15.89 6.78
CA SER A 89 15.21 14.65 7.51
C SER A 89 13.87 14.70 8.22
N ARG A 90 13.11 13.61 8.14
CA ARG A 90 11.88 13.39 8.86
C ARG A 90 11.93 12.03 9.53
N THR A 91 11.51 12.01 10.80
CA THR A 91 11.33 10.77 11.56
C THR A 91 9.85 10.55 11.78
N PHE A 92 9.41 9.32 11.63
CA PHE A 92 8.04 8.88 11.93
C PHE A 92 8.09 7.53 12.63
N GLU A 93 7.09 7.26 13.44
CA GLU A 93 6.97 6.01 14.16
C GLU A 93 6.10 5.05 13.38
N VAL A 94 6.51 3.80 13.37
CA VAL A 94 5.78 2.66 12.84
C VAL A 94 5.55 1.69 13.98
N SER A 95 4.32 1.28 14.22
CA SER A 95 3.96 0.35 15.29
C SER A 95 3.06 -0.73 14.72
N TYR A 96 3.57 -1.96 14.63
CA TYR A 96 2.79 -3.12 14.21
C TYR A 96 3.14 -4.35 15.05
N VAL A 97 4.24 -5.03 14.76
CA VAL A 97 4.76 -6.14 15.56
C VAL A 97 5.71 -5.63 16.64
N TYR A 98 6.43 -4.58 16.32
CA TYR A 98 7.31 -3.83 17.22
C TYR A 98 7.26 -2.34 16.83
N LYS A 99 7.74 -1.50 17.72
CA LYS A 99 7.83 -0.07 17.47
C LYS A 99 9.13 0.23 16.73
N SER A 100 9.05 0.89 15.58
CA SER A 100 10.21 1.34 14.81
C SER A 100 10.15 2.85 14.59
N ALA A 101 11.28 3.52 14.78
CA ALA A 101 11.46 4.90 14.34
C ALA A 101 12.20 4.89 13.00
N VAL A 102 11.54 5.35 11.95
CA VAL A 102 12.11 5.43 10.60
C VAL A 102 12.46 6.88 10.30
N THR A 103 13.72 7.14 9.94
CA THR A 103 14.18 8.46 9.51
C THR A 103 14.60 8.39 8.06
N ALA A 104 14.12 9.33 7.24
CA ALA A 104 14.48 9.44 5.84
C ALA A 104 14.60 10.91 5.40
N ARG A 105 15.36 11.18 4.34
CA ARG A 105 15.42 12.51 3.69
C ARG A 105 14.30 12.62 2.67
N VAL A 106 13.40 13.57 2.90
CA VAL A 106 12.21 13.78 2.07
C VAL A 106 12.11 15.22 1.59
N PRO A 107 11.40 15.51 0.49
CA PRO A 107 11.21 16.90 0.04
C PRO A 107 10.58 17.75 1.15
N SER A 108 11.18 18.92 1.42
CA SER A 108 10.85 19.73 2.59
C SER A 108 9.45 20.37 2.53
N GLY A 109 8.94 20.63 1.32
CA GLY A 109 7.60 21.20 1.07
C GLY A 109 6.49 20.16 0.98
N TRP A 110 6.79 18.86 1.12
CA TRP A 110 5.77 17.83 1.02
C TRP A 110 5.09 17.58 2.38
N ASN A 111 3.77 17.44 2.36
CA ASN A 111 2.96 17.19 3.55
C ASN A 111 3.02 15.71 3.94
N MET A 112 3.31 15.45 5.22
CA MET A 112 3.33 14.10 5.77
C MET A 112 1.97 13.72 6.30
N THR A 113 1.51 12.52 5.95
CA THR A 113 0.38 11.83 6.57
C THR A 113 0.80 10.41 6.94
N GLN A 114 0.20 9.87 7.99
CA GLN A 114 0.36 8.47 8.37
C GLN A 114 -1.01 7.79 8.29
N PRO A 115 -1.34 7.17 7.13
CA PRO A 115 -2.59 6.44 6.99
C PRO A 115 -2.59 5.23 7.95
N ASP A 116 -3.77 4.84 8.39
CA ASP A 116 -3.96 3.65 9.21
C ASP A 116 -3.76 2.36 8.37
N PRO A 117 -3.06 1.35 8.90
CA PRO A 117 -2.34 1.28 10.17
C PRO A 117 -1.02 2.09 10.15
N PRO A 118 -0.48 2.49 11.32
CA PRO A 118 0.69 3.36 11.41
C PRO A 118 2.01 2.65 11.04
N ARG A 119 2.05 1.99 9.90
CA ARG A 119 3.23 1.36 9.29
C ARG A 119 3.81 2.17 8.16
N THR A 120 3.03 3.12 7.68
CA THR A 120 3.30 3.87 6.47
C THR A 120 3.32 5.35 6.77
N ALA A 121 4.34 6.06 6.28
CA ALA A 121 4.29 7.49 6.12
C ALA A 121 4.18 7.84 4.64
N ARG A 122 3.30 8.77 4.32
CA ARG A 122 3.13 9.31 2.97
C ARG A 122 3.44 10.79 2.98
N PHE A 123 4.34 11.21 2.09
CA PHE A 123 4.71 12.59 1.86
C PHE A 123 4.14 12.99 0.50
N THR A 124 3.23 13.95 0.48
CA THR A 124 2.50 14.36 -0.72
C THR A 124 2.88 15.79 -1.09
N ASP A 125 3.16 16.01 -2.37
CA ASP A 125 3.46 17.35 -2.90
C ASP A 125 2.26 18.30 -2.76
N PRO A 126 2.46 19.62 -2.83
CA PRO A 126 1.37 20.59 -2.69
C PRO A 126 0.26 20.44 -3.72
N THR A 127 0.54 19.86 -4.89
CA THR A 127 -0.47 19.63 -5.95
C THR A 127 -1.31 18.38 -5.73
N GLY A 128 -0.89 17.48 -4.81
CA GLY A 128 -1.53 16.19 -4.58
C GLY A 128 -1.28 15.17 -5.68
N LYS A 129 -0.44 15.50 -6.68
CA LYS A 129 -0.22 14.63 -7.85
C LYS A 129 0.97 13.69 -7.70
N ARG A 130 1.88 13.99 -6.78
CA ARG A 130 3.13 13.25 -6.53
C ARG A 130 3.25 12.93 -5.05
N TRP A 131 3.79 11.76 -4.75
CA TRP A 131 4.02 11.38 -3.35
C TRP A 131 5.16 10.37 -3.22
N LEU A 132 5.80 10.41 -2.07
CA LEU A 132 6.71 9.40 -1.57
C LEU A 132 6.01 8.66 -0.43
N ARG A 133 5.95 7.33 -0.51
CA ARG A 133 5.46 6.46 0.55
C ARG A 133 6.62 5.67 1.11
N ILE A 134 6.69 5.58 2.41
CA ILE A 134 7.72 4.79 3.11
C ILE A 134 7.00 3.86 4.08
N GLU A 135 7.29 2.57 4.00
CA GLU A 135 6.72 1.54 4.84
C GLU A 135 7.80 0.73 5.52
N SER A 136 7.54 0.31 6.74
CA SER A 136 8.43 -0.54 7.55
C SER A 136 7.59 -1.41 8.51
N GLY A 137 8.25 -2.22 9.34
CA GLY A 137 7.56 -3.07 10.31
C GLY A 137 6.93 -4.32 9.68
N PHE A 138 7.57 -4.89 8.67
CA PHE A 138 7.10 -6.09 8.00
C PHE A 138 7.05 -7.29 8.96
N THR A 139 5.95 -8.06 8.89
CA THR A 139 5.79 -9.31 9.63
C THR A 139 6.57 -10.47 9.01
N ILE A 140 6.75 -10.42 7.69
CA ILE A 140 7.52 -11.40 6.92
C ILE A 140 8.72 -10.68 6.34
N GLN A 141 9.90 -11.07 6.79
CA GLN A 141 11.15 -10.53 6.26
C GLN A 141 11.58 -11.35 5.05
N ARG A 142 11.90 -10.67 3.95
CA ARG A 142 12.38 -11.28 2.70
C ARG A 142 13.58 -10.50 2.19
N LEU A 143 14.36 -11.11 1.32
CA LEU A 143 15.36 -10.39 0.53
C LEU A 143 14.67 -9.32 -0.33
N PRO A 144 15.30 -8.18 -0.62
CA PRO A 144 14.73 -7.14 -1.50
C PRO A 144 14.29 -7.67 -2.85
N ALA A 145 15.08 -8.56 -3.48
CA ALA A 145 14.72 -9.19 -4.75
C ALA A 145 13.42 -10.01 -4.65
N ALA A 146 13.30 -10.86 -3.63
CA ALA A 146 12.09 -11.65 -3.40
C ALA A 146 10.86 -10.79 -3.09
N SER A 147 11.04 -9.63 -2.44
CA SER A 147 9.97 -8.66 -2.23
C SER A 147 9.53 -8.00 -3.53
N MET A 148 10.49 -7.72 -4.43
CA MET A 148 10.22 -7.19 -5.76
C MET A 148 9.46 -8.20 -6.63
N GLU A 149 9.88 -9.46 -6.64
CA GLU A 149 9.22 -10.54 -7.39
C GLU A 149 7.77 -10.73 -6.91
N ALA A 150 7.56 -10.80 -5.61
CA ALA A 150 6.21 -10.88 -5.04
C ALA A 150 5.34 -9.68 -5.43
N ARG A 151 5.92 -8.49 -5.54
CA ARG A 151 5.20 -7.30 -6.02
C ARG A 151 4.84 -7.40 -7.50
N ILE A 152 5.70 -7.94 -8.33
CA ILE A 152 5.43 -8.17 -9.76
C ILE A 152 4.26 -9.13 -9.90
N GLU A 153 4.28 -10.27 -9.19
CA GLU A 153 3.18 -11.24 -9.19
C GLU A 153 1.83 -10.62 -8.77
N GLU A 154 1.83 -9.70 -7.80
CA GLU A 154 0.61 -8.98 -7.41
C GLU A 154 0.15 -7.98 -8.47
N LEU A 155 1.09 -7.29 -9.10
CA LEU A 155 0.78 -6.34 -10.16
C LEU A 155 0.17 -7.03 -11.38
N GLU A 156 0.64 -8.23 -11.76
CA GLU A 156 0.14 -9.01 -12.88
C GLU A 156 -1.33 -9.45 -12.70
N LYS A 157 -1.84 -9.45 -11.48
CA LYS A 157 -3.25 -9.73 -11.16
C LYS A 157 -4.16 -8.51 -11.36
N LEU A 158 -3.60 -7.34 -11.66
CA LEU A 158 -4.40 -6.15 -11.90
C LEU A 158 -5.31 -6.32 -13.11
N SER A 159 -6.49 -5.73 -13.03
CA SER A 159 -7.44 -5.74 -14.14
C SER A 159 -6.86 -5.06 -15.38
N PRO A 160 -7.13 -5.56 -16.60
CA PRO A 160 -6.61 -4.99 -17.86
C PRO A 160 -6.94 -3.50 -18.06
N ASP A 161 -8.03 -2.99 -17.48
CA ASP A 161 -8.41 -1.58 -17.53
C ASP A 161 -7.46 -0.66 -16.74
N GLN A 162 -6.61 -1.24 -15.89
CA GLN A 162 -5.56 -0.51 -15.18
C GLN A 162 -4.28 -0.35 -16.01
N MET A 163 -4.22 -0.94 -17.22
CA MET A 163 -3.17 -0.72 -18.24
C MET A 163 -1.76 -0.81 -17.64
N LEU A 164 -1.51 -1.81 -16.81
CA LEU A 164 -0.21 -2.04 -16.19
C LEU A 164 0.87 -2.25 -17.28
N LYS A 165 2.01 -1.60 -17.09
CA LYS A 165 3.22 -1.85 -17.85
C LYS A 165 4.43 -1.80 -16.94
N ILE A 166 5.11 -2.93 -16.74
CA ILE A 166 6.42 -2.98 -16.09
C ILE A 166 7.44 -2.33 -17.03
N ILE A 167 8.24 -1.41 -16.51
CA ILE A 167 9.26 -0.65 -17.25
C ILE A 167 10.64 -1.24 -16.99
N SER A 168 10.98 -1.47 -15.72
CA SER A 168 12.27 -2.06 -15.34
C SER A 168 12.17 -2.73 -13.98
N SER A 169 13.02 -3.74 -13.79
CA SER A 169 13.29 -4.37 -12.50
C SER A 169 14.79 -4.59 -12.39
N THR A 170 15.41 -4.15 -11.29
CA THR A 170 16.86 -4.25 -11.07
C THR A 170 17.15 -4.58 -9.63
N THR A 171 18.24 -5.32 -9.41
CA THR A 171 18.78 -5.59 -8.06
C THR A 171 20.22 -5.16 -8.03
N GLU A 172 20.58 -4.28 -7.11
CA GLU A 172 21.91 -3.71 -6.98
C GLU A 172 22.26 -3.51 -5.50
N GLY A 173 23.29 -4.21 -5.03
CA GLY A 173 23.73 -4.15 -3.65
C GLY A 173 22.60 -4.49 -2.68
N LYS A 174 22.29 -3.55 -1.78
CA LYS A 174 21.21 -3.70 -0.80
C LYS A 174 19.82 -3.27 -1.31
N TYR A 175 19.68 -2.98 -2.60
CA TYR A 175 18.46 -2.48 -3.20
C TYR A 175 17.87 -3.47 -4.21
N ALA A 176 16.56 -3.58 -4.25
CA ALA A 176 15.81 -4.00 -5.42
C ALA A 176 14.87 -2.86 -5.84
N THR A 177 14.82 -2.57 -7.13
CA THR A 177 14.05 -1.43 -7.65
C THR A 177 13.18 -1.88 -8.81
N LEU A 178 11.89 -1.56 -8.73
CA LEU A 178 10.89 -1.84 -9.75
C LEU A 178 10.29 -0.51 -10.23
N SER A 179 10.20 -0.31 -11.54
CA SER A 179 9.43 0.81 -12.08
C SER A 179 8.33 0.31 -13.02
N TYR A 180 7.17 0.94 -12.95
CA TYR A 180 6.02 0.59 -13.77
C TYR A 180 5.10 1.78 -13.97
N THR A 181 4.23 1.68 -14.97
CA THR A 181 3.10 2.59 -15.15
C THR A 181 1.79 1.85 -14.99
N TYR A 182 0.79 2.53 -14.51
CA TYR A 182 -0.57 2.01 -14.41
C TYR A 182 -1.59 3.14 -14.35
N VAL A 183 -2.85 2.79 -14.58
CA VAL A 183 -3.99 3.69 -14.35
C VAL A 183 -4.71 3.21 -13.10
N PRO A 184 -4.97 4.08 -12.11
CA PRO A 184 -5.76 3.69 -10.94
C PRO A 184 -7.15 3.19 -11.34
N PRO A 185 -7.76 2.26 -10.57
CA PRO A 185 -9.10 1.76 -10.87
C PRO A 185 -10.13 2.89 -10.91
N ALA A 186 -11.17 2.74 -11.73
CA ALA A 186 -12.17 3.76 -11.97
C ALA A 186 -12.90 4.21 -10.69
N SER A 187 -13.05 3.31 -9.73
CA SER A 187 -13.63 3.59 -8.42
C SER A 187 -12.84 4.62 -7.60
N LEU A 188 -11.52 4.67 -7.78
CA LEU A 188 -10.63 5.62 -7.07
C LEU A 188 -10.29 6.84 -7.91
N ALA A 189 -10.25 6.70 -9.23
CA ALA A 189 -9.90 7.76 -10.17
C ALA A 189 -10.77 7.65 -11.42
N PRO A 190 -11.90 8.37 -11.51
CA PRO A 190 -12.78 8.34 -12.67
C PRO A 190 -12.05 8.70 -13.97
N LYS A 191 -11.12 9.66 -13.92
CA LYS A 191 -10.23 9.98 -15.04
C LYS A 191 -9.07 8.98 -15.08
N ALA A 192 -8.85 8.38 -16.25
CA ALA A 192 -7.76 7.43 -16.48
C ALA A 192 -6.42 8.17 -16.67
N ILE A 193 -5.88 8.75 -15.61
CA ILE A 193 -4.57 9.42 -15.67
C ILE A 193 -3.49 8.40 -15.39
N LEU A 194 -2.54 8.28 -16.32
CA LEU A 194 -1.41 7.36 -16.19
C LEU A 194 -0.50 7.81 -15.03
N ARG A 195 -0.13 6.87 -14.18
CA ARG A 195 0.82 7.06 -13.08
C ARG A 195 2.13 6.36 -13.41
N TYR A 196 3.23 6.99 -13.04
CA TYR A 196 4.56 6.39 -13.02
C TYR A 196 4.93 6.11 -11.58
N VAL A 197 5.35 4.89 -11.30
CA VAL A 197 5.68 4.42 -9.95
C VAL A 197 7.07 3.80 -9.96
N ILE A 198 7.86 4.14 -8.97
CA ILE A 198 9.13 3.49 -8.68
C ILE A 198 9.05 2.97 -7.26
N VAL A 199 9.30 1.67 -7.07
CA VAL A 199 9.34 1.03 -5.75
C VAL A 199 10.76 0.58 -5.50
N ARG A 200 11.25 0.79 -4.28
CA ARG A 200 12.55 0.31 -3.84
C ARG A 200 12.44 -0.38 -2.49
N TRP A 201 12.97 -1.56 -2.42
CA TRP A 201 13.17 -2.33 -1.20
C TRP A 201 14.61 -2.16 -0.76
N VAL A 202 14.80 -1.82 0.52
CA VAL A 202 16.10 -1.54 1.12
C VAL A 202 16.40 -2.59 2.17
N ALA A 203 17.49 -3.33 2.00
CA ALA A 203 17.96 -4.26 3.02
C ALA A 203 18.62 -3.54 4.19
N ASP A 204 18.53 -4.13 5.38
CA ASP A 204 19.38 -3.83 6.52
C ASP A 204 20.68 -4.67 6.51
N ASP A 205 21.43 -4.62 7.58
CA ASP A 205 22.71 -5.35 7.72
C ASP A 205 22.52 -6.88 7.72
N SER A 206 21.33 -7.39 7.95
CA SER A 206 21.01 -8.82 7.82
C SER A 206 20.79 -9.25 6.36
N GLY A 207 20.71 -8.30 5.42
CA GLY A 207 20.37 -8.52 4.03
C GLY A 207 18.87 -8.64 3.77
N LEU A 208 18.04 -8.57 4.81
CA LEU A 208 16.59 -8.66 4.69
C LEU A 208 15.97 -7.26 4.50
N CYS A 209 14.84 -7.20 3.80
CA CYS A 209 14.14 -5.95 3.54
C CYS A 209 13.66 -5.31 4.84
N ALA A 210 14.19 -4.14 5.15
CA ALA A 210 13.87 -3.34 6.32
C ALA A 210 12.84 -2.25 6.02
N VAL A 211 12.91 -1.68 4.81
CA VAL A 211 12.06 -0.57 4.39
C VAL A 211 11.66 -0.75 2.94
N GLU A 212 10.39 -0.53 2.63
CA GLU A 212 9.87 -0.34 1.27
C GLU A 212 9.57 1.13 1.05
N MET A 213 10.02 1.66 -0.06
CA MET A 213 9.74 3.04 -0.46
C MET A 213 9.14 3.04 -1.85
N SER A 214 8.13 3.88 -2.08
CA SER A 214 7.61 4.10 -3.43
C SER A 214 7.44 5.58 -3.71
N SER A 215 7.95 6.02 -4.86
CA SER A 215 7.75 7.36 -5.40
C SER A 215 6.76 7.27 -6.56
N THR A 216 5.71 8.06 -6.51
CA THR A 216 4.62 8.03 -7.49
C THR A 216 4.33 9.43 -8.00
N GLY A 217 4.10 9.56 -9.30
CA GLY A 217 3.73 10.82 -9.96
C GLY A 217 3.21 10.60 -11.36
N LEU A 218 3.48 11.55 -12.23
CA LEU A 218 3.13 11.50 -13.64
C LEU A 218 4.31 10.96 -14.47
N PRO A 219 4.11 10.45 -15.69
CA PRO A 219 5.20 9.93 -16.52
C PRO A 219 6.33 10.92 -16.79
N GLN A 220 5.99 12.21 -16.92
CA GLN A 220 6.98 13.27 -17.12
C GLN A 220 7.84 13.55 -15.88
N ASP A 221 7.47 13.04 -14.71
CA ASP A 221 8.19 13.27 -13.45
C ASP A 221 9.25 12.19 -13.17
N LYS A 222 9.44 11.19 -14.04
CA LYS A 222 10.20 9.96 -13.77
C LYS A 222 11.58 10.21 -13.15
N ASP A 223 12.35 11.19 -13.69
CA ASP A 223 13.72 11.45 -13.25
C ASP A 223 13.75 12.14 -11.87
N ALA A 224 12.81 13.06 -11.64
CA ALA A 224 12.64 13.69 -10.34
C ALA A 224 12.14 12.70 -9.27
N LEU A 225 11.22 11.80 -9.63
CA LEU A 225 10.75 10.73 -8.73
C LEU A 225 11.87 9.76 -8.35
N MET A 226 12.76 9.42 -9.30
CA MET A 226 13.94 8.62 -9.02
C MET A 226 14.87 9.36 -8.05
N THR A 227 15.13 10.64 -8.30
CA THR A 227 15.96 11.47 -7.42
C THR A 227 15.38 11.55 -6.00
N VAL A 228 14.05 11.71 -5.85
CA VAL A 228 13.39 11.71 -4.54
C VAL A 228 13.62 10.38 -3.83
N LEU A 229 13.47 9.28 -4.54
CA LEU A 229 13.65 7.94 -3.99
C LEU A 229 15.11 7.67 -3.60
N ASP A 230 16.07 8.08 -4.42
CA ASP A 230 17.50 7.96 -4.15
C ASP A 230 17.90 8.73 -2.88
N LYS A 231 17.42 9.97 -2.73
CA LYS A 231 17.69 10.78 -1.52
C LYS A 231 17.09 10.18 -0.27
N ALA A 232 15.88 9.58 -0.37
CA ALA A 232 15.24 8.91 0.74
C ALA A 232 15.97 7.61 1.12
N ALA A 233 16.27 6.75 0.14
CA ALA A 233 16.87 5.43 0.35
C ALA A 233 18.33 5.50 0.83
N ALA A 234 19.14 6.45 0.30
CA ALA A 234 20.54 6.61 0.71
C ALA A 234 20.71 7.00 2.18
N ASN A 235 19.68 7.59 2.80
CA ASN A 235 19.74 8.15 4.15
C ASN A 235 18.68 7.54 5.08
N VAL A 236 18.11 6.41 4.71
CA VAL A 236 17.12 5.77 5.58
C VAL A 236 17.80 5.07 6.75
N VAL A 237 17.26 5.33 7.93
CA VAL A 237 17.67 4.67 9.17
C VAL A 237 16.42 4.16 9.86
N ARG A 238 16.42 2.88 10.27
CA ARG A 238 15.39 2.27 11.09
C ARG A 238 15.98 1.91 12.46
N ARG A 239 15.26 2.27 13.51
CA ARG A 239 15.59 1.90 14.89
C ARG A 239 14.38 1.24 15.51
N ASP A 240 14.55 0.01 15.95
CA ASP A 240 13.49 -0.78 16.55
C ASP A 240 13.54 -0.69 18.09
N SER A 241 12.35 -0.70 18.69
CA SER A 241 12.17 -0.75 20.14
C SER A 241 11.10 -1.78 20.47
N PRO A 242 11.20 -2.49 21.63
CA PRO A 242 10.13 -3.35 22.10
C PRO A 242 8.83 -2.57 22.25
N LEU A 243 7.69 -3.20 21.97
CA LEU A 243 6.40 -2.64 22.34
C LEU A 243 6.33 -2.58 23.88
N SER A 244 5.97 -1.42 24.42
CA SER A 244 5.78 -1.23 25.87
C SER A 244 4.71 -2.20 26.36
N GLY A 245 5.10 -3.25 27.08
CA GLY A 245 4.19 -4.30 27.57
C GLY A 245 4.83 -5.66 27.76
N SER A 246 6.01 -5.92 27.19
CA SER A 246 6.78 -7.14 27.52
C SER A 246 7.80 -6.86 28.64
N SER A 247 7.36 -6.35 29.77
CA SER A 247 8.12 -6.51 31.00
C SER A 247 8.10 -8.00 31.32
N SER A 248 9.19 -8.71 30.98
CA SER A 248 9.45 -10.03 31.50
C SER A 248 9.41 -9.93 33.03
N GLU A 249 8.35 -10.39 33.62
CA GLU A 249 8.25 -10.66 35.02
C GLU A 249 9.38 -11.62 35.37
N LYS A 250 10.39 -11.10 36.09
CA LYS A 250 11.52 -11.89 36.53
C LYS A 250 10.98 -12.85 37.61
N PRO A 251 11.07 -14.17 37.43
CA PRO A 251 10.65 -15.09 38.47
C PRO A 251 11.54 -14.89 39.70
N SER A 252 10.88 -14.67 40.83
CA SER A 252 11.47 -14.58 42.17
C SER A 252 11.93 -15.94 42.63
#